data_2075d2942fcab9fee05b5c8ea8f2a135
#
_entry.id   2075d2942fcab9fee05b5c8ea8f2a135
#
_cell.length_a   1.000
_cell.length_b   1.000
_cell.length_c   1.000
_cell.angle_alpha   90.00
_cell.angle_beta   90.00
_cell.angle_gamma   90.00
#
_symmetry.space_group_name_H-M   'P 1'
#
loop_
_entity.id
_entity.type
_entity.pdbx_description
1 polymer ?
#
loop_
_entity_poly.entity_id
_entity_poly.type
_entity_poly.pdbx_seq_one_letter_code
_entity_poly.pdbx_strand_id
1 'polypeptide(L)'
;MKTRTLYISDLDGTLLNSNSIVTSHSVENINLLLQKGMLFTIATARTPATVVPLLKQLQLDLPVVLMNGAVLYDIQNKHYIQTNGFTDDSALRYISVLENRDLIPFVYRIENNKLQVFHKPLVNNIQRDFKYKRENTPYKDFIPTDNYTAELTDNPPLFMLVIDRFDKLETAAAEITRAGNCSVFCYRDIAVPDYGNLEIYPKGVSKAATAQLIIDRINPWEVVAFGDNLNDFPLFNLADRRYAPVN
;
A
#
# COMPACT_ATOMS: atom_id res chain seq x y z
N MET A 1 -17.22 -22.44 23.24
CA MET A 1 -16.91 -21.93 21.87
C MET A 1 -15.59 -21.17 21.96
N LYS A 2 -14.57 -21.52 21.16
CA LYS A 2 -13.32 -20.72 21.10
C LYS A 2 -13.67 -19.39 20.43
N THR A 3 -13.52 -18.29 21.14
CA THR A 3 -13.63 -16.94 20.59
C THR A 3 -12.55 -16.78 19.51
N ARG A 4 -12.96 -16.53 18.26
CA ARG A 4 -12.03 -16.28 17.17
C ARG A 4 -11.78 -14.77 17.07
N THR A 5 -10.71 -14.29 17.68
CA THR A 5 -10.24 -12.91 17.50
C THR A 5 -9.32 -12.83 16.29
N LEU A 6 -9.60 -11.90 15.37
CA LEU A 6 -8.72 -11.56 14.26
C LEU A 6 -7.85 -10.38 14.65
N TYR A 7 -6.53 -10.52 14.53
CA TYR A 7 -5.56 -9.46 14.73
C TYR A 7 -5.06 -8.95 13.38
N ILE A 8 -5.10 -7.64 13.17
CA ILE A 8 -4.65 -6.97 11.95
C ILE A 8 -3.62 -5.93 12.35
N SER A 9 -2.40 -6.02 11.83
CA SER A 9 -1.32 -5.10 12.16
C SER A 9 -0.82 -4.33 10.93
N ASP A 10 -0.57 -3.03 11.08
CA ASP A 10 0.33 -2.34 10.19
C ASP A 10 1.78 -2.80 10.39
N LEU A 11 2.67 -2.40 9.50
CA LEU A 11 4.09 -2.75 9.52
C LEU A 11 4.95 -1.61 10.05
N ASP A 12 5.02 -0.51 9.28
CA ASP A 12 5.93 0.59 9.53
C ASP A 12 5.47 1.41 10.75
N GLY A 13 6.36 1.62 11.71
CA GLY A 13 5.99 2.29 12.97
C GLY A 13 5.17 1.42 13.93
N THR A 14 4.73 0.22 13.54
CA THR A 14 3.88 -0.66 14.34
C THR A 14 4.54 -2.01 14.63
N LEU A 15 4.62 -2.93 13.67
CA LEU A 15 5.23 -4.26 13.86
C LEU A 15 6.75 -4.24 13.64
N LEU A 16 7.23 -3.35 12.78
CA LEU A 16 8.65 -3.21 12.46
C LEU A 16 9.37 -2.35 13.51
N ASN A 17 10.60 -2.72 13.81
CA ASN A 17 11.48 -1.89 14.62
C ASN A 17 12.09 -0.73 13.79
N SER A 18 12.94 0.09 14.43
CA SER A 18 13.65 1.22 13.81
C SER A 18 14.57 0.83 12.63
N ASN A 19 14.94 -0.45 12.50
CA ASN A 19 15.70 -0.98 11.37
C ASN A 19 14.79 -1.51 10.24
N SER A 20 13.49 -1.26 10.32
CA SER A 20 12.48 -1.73 9.36
C SER A 20 12.45 -3.26 9.20
N ILE A 21 12.66 -4.01 10.28
CA ILE A 21 12.58 -5.48 10.31
C ILE A 21 11.62 -5.95 11.40
N VAL A 22 11.00 -7.12 11.18
CA VAL A 22 10.33 -7.87 12.26
C VAL A 22 11.42 -8.53 13.10
N THR A 23 11.44 -8.25 14.41
CA THR A 23 12.47 -8.82 15.30
C THR A 23 12.32 -10.34 15.43
N SER A 24 13.43 -11.06 15.70
CA SER A 24 13.37 -12.51 15.94
C SER A 24 12.41 -12.85 17.07
N HIS A 25 12.38 -12.05 18.14
CA HIS A 25 11.44 -12.20 19.25
C HIS A 25 9.98 -12.08 18.80
N SER A 26 9.64 -11.10 17.95
CA SER A 26 8.29 -10.96 17.40
C SER A 26 7.94 -12.13 16.48
N VAL A 27 8.87 -12.57 15.64
CA VAL A 27 8.68 -13.74 14.75
C VAL A 27 8.37 -15.00 15.55
N GLU A 28 9.17 -15.30 16.58
CA GLU A 28 8.99 -16.49 17.43
C GLU A 28 7.63 -16.48 18.14
N ASN A 29 7.27 -15.35 18.76
CA ASN A 29 6.00 -15.22 19.49
C ASN A 29 4.78 -15.28 18.57
N ILE A 30 4.81 -14.58 17.43
CA ILE A 30 3.70 -14.61 16.47
C ILE A 30 3.52 -16.03 15.93
N ASN A 31 4.60 -16.69 15.50
CA ASN A 31 4.53 -18.06 14.98
C ASN A 31 3.99 -19.04 16.04
N LEU A 32 4.43 -18.92 17.30
CA LEU A 32 3.90 -19.73 18.40
C LEU A 32 2.40 -19.52 18.60
N LEU A 33 1.91 -18.28 18.50
CA LEU A 33 0.49 -17.96 18.59
C LEU A 33 -0.30 -18.44 17.39
N LEU A 34 0.25 -18.33 16.17
CA LEU A 34 -0.35 -18.88 14.95
C LEU A 34 -0.53 -20.39 15.06
N GLN A 35 0.48 -21.13 15.53
CA GLN A 35 0.39 -22.58 15.79
C GLN A 35 -0.70 -22.93 16.82
N LYS A 36 -1.01 -22.01 17.74
CA LYS A 36 -2.13 -22.15 18.70
C LYS A 36 -3.49 -21.73 18.13
N GLY A 37 -3.55 -21.34 16.86
CA GLY A 37 -4.78 -20.99 16.14
C GLY A 37 -5.16 -19.51 16.23
N MET A 38 -4.20 -18.62 16.54
CA MET A 38 -4.41 -17.17 16.41
C MET A 38 -4.66 -16.80 14.94
N LEU A 39 -5.66 -15.97 14.68
CA LEU A 39 -5.90 -15.40 13.37
C LEU A 39 -5.15 -14.06 13.29
N PHE A 40 -4.15 -13.97 12.43
CA PHE A 40 -3.32 -12.78 12.30
C PHE A 40 -3.07 -12.45 10.83
N THR A 41 -3.16 -11.17 10.48
CA THR A 41 -2.82 -10.66 9.16
C THR A 41 -2.20 -9.28 9.23
N ILE A 42 -1.72 -8.80 8.08
CA ILE A 42 -1.05 -7.52 7.91
C ILE A 42 -1.86 -6.62 6.98
N ALA A 43 -1.87 -5.30 7.27
CA ALA A 43 -2.43 -4.28 6.40
C ALA A 43 -1.45 -3.09 6.29
N THR A 44 -0.81 -2.92 5.12
CA THR A 44 0.30 -1.98 4.92
C THR A 44 0.22 -1.21 3.59
N ALA A 45 0.89 -0.06 3.51
CA ALA A 45 1.11 0.66 2.27
C ALA A 45 2.14 -0.01 1.34
N ARG A 46 2.93 -0.95 1.85
CA ARG A 46 4.00 -1.59 1.08
C ARG A 46 3.48 -2.49 -0.05
N THR A 47 4.33 -2.69 -1.07
CA THR A 47 4.09 -3.60 -2.21
C THR A 47 4.59 -5.02 -1.91
N PRO A 48 4.16 -6.05 -2.66
CA PRO A 48 4.68 -7.42 -2.51
C PRO A 48 6.20 -7.50 -2.59
N ALA A 49 6.83 -6.65 -3.41
CA ALA A 49 8.28 -6.62 -3.58
C ALA A 49 9.05 -6.39 -2.27
N THR A 50 8.47 -5.66 -1.34
CA THR A 50 9.07 -5.39 -0.03
C THR A 50 8.50 -6.28 1.07
N VAL A 51 7.23 -6.65 0.99
CA VAL A 51 6.54 -7.41 2.04
C VAL A 51 6.93 -8.89 2.01
N VAL A 52 7.00 -9.51 0.83
CA VAL A 52 7.30 -10.95 0.73
C VAL A 52 8.66 -11.31 1.35
N PRO A 53 9.77 -10.61 1.06
CA PRO A 53 11.04 -10.89 1.73
C PRO A 53 11.00 -10.58 3.24
N LEU A 54 10.29 -9.52 3.64
CA LEU A 54 10.24 -9.05 5.01
C LEU A 54 9.51 -10.03 5.93
N LEU A 55 8.39 -10.59 5.47
CA LEU A 55 7.54 -11.49 6.25
C LEU A 55 7.84 -12.98 6.05
N LYS A 56 8.91 -13.33 5.32
CA LYS A 56 9.24 -14.73 4.97
C LYS A 56 9.39 -15.68 6.16
N GLN A 57 9.65 -15.17 7.36
CA GLN A 57 9.80 -15.96 8.59
C GLN A 57 8.48 -16.11 9.36
N LEU A 58 7.44 -15.34 9.02
CA LEU A 58 6.12 -15.46 9.61
C LEU A 58 5.29 -16.52 8.86
N GLN A 59 4.67 -17.41 9.62
CA GLN A 59 3.84 -18.50 9.09
C GLN A 59 2.38 -18.02 8.93
N LEU A 60 2.17 -16.98 8.11
CA LEU A 60 0.86 -16.37 7.90
C LEU A 60 -0.03 -17.26 7.03
N ASP A 61 -1.19 -17.69 7.54
CA ASP A 61 -2.19 -18.47 6.79
C ASP A 61 -3.24 -17.58 6.12
N LEU A 62 -3.38 -16.33 6.57
CA LEU A 62 -4.33 -15.39 6.03
C LEU A 62 -3.69 -14.52 4.94
N PRO A 63 -4.47 -14.10 3.93
CA PRO A 63 -4.00 -13.13 2.96
C PRO A 63 -3.69 -11.80 3.65
N VAL A 64 -2.83 -11.00 3.03
CA VAL A 64 -2.39 -9.69 3.54
C VAL A 64 -2.95 -8.55 2.68
N VAL A 65 -3.26 -7.43 3.32
CA VAL A 65 -3.72 -6.21 2.66
C VAL A 65 -2.50 -5.35 2.32
N LEU A 66 -2.28 -5.07 1.05
CA LEU A 66 -1.12 -4.34 0.55
C LEU A 66 -1.53 -3.07 -0.19
N MET A 67 -0.56 -2.14 -0.37
CA MET A 67 -0.74 -0.89 -1.10
C MET A 67 -1.99 -0.13 -0.61
N ASN A 68 -2.07 0.10 0.72
CA ASN A 68 -3.18 0.80 1.38
C ASN A 68 -4.58 0.22 1.08
N GLY A 69 -4.66 -1.06 0.73
CA GLY A 69 -5.93 -1.71 0.37
C GLY A 69 -6.20 -1.80 -1.13
N ALA A 70 -5.28 -1.34 -1.98
CA ALA A 70 -5.42 -1.58 -3.42
C ALA A 70 -5.34 -3.07 -3.77
N VAL A 71 -4.80 -3.90 -2.87
CA VAL A 71 -4.60 -5.32 -3.13
C VAL A 71 -4.86 -6.17 -1.88
N LEU A 72 -5.54 -7.31 -2.10
CA LEU A 72 -5.52 -8.47 -1.22
C LEU A 72 -4.59 -9.53 -1.83
N TYR A 73 -3.57 -9.95 -1.08
CA TYR A 73 -2.47 -10.76 -1.58
C TYR A 73 -2.26 -12.03 -0.78
N ASP A 74 -2.18 -13.17 -1.45
CA ASP A 74 -1.75 -14.45 -0.86
C ASP A 74 -0.23 -14.48 -0.79
N ILE A 75 0.29 -14.37 0.43
CA ILE A 75 1.74 -14.32 0.64
C ILE A 75 2.42 -15.68 0.48
N GLN A 76 1.70 -16.78 0.74
CA GLN A 76 2.23 -18.15 0.60
C GLN A 76 2.36 -18.53 -0.87
N ASN A 77 1.27 -18.35 -1.63
CA ASN A 77 1.22 -18.70 -3.05
C ASN A 77 1.69 -17.58 -3.98
N LYS A 78 2.01 -16.41 -3.43
CA LYS A 78 2.54 -15.23 -4.13
C LYS A 78 1.65 -14.77 -5.28
N HIS A 79 0.35 -14.65 -5.03
CA HIS A 79 -0.59 -14.19 -6.05
C HIS A 79 -1.56 -13.14 -5.53
N TYR A 80 -2.08 -12.33 -6.45
CA TYR A 80 -3.08 -11.33 -6.18
C TYR A 80 -4.47 -11.97 -6.15
N ILE A 81 -5.11 -11.99 -4.96
CA ILE A 81 -6.47 -12.54 -4.79
C ILE A 81 -7.50 -11.54 -5.34
N GLN A 82 -7.29 -10.26 -5.04
CA GLN A 82 -8.17 -9.17 -5.47
C GLN A 82 -7.36 -7.89 -5.66
N THR A 83 -7.78 -7.10 -6.64
CA THR A 83 -7.23 -5.78 -6.94
C THR A 83 -8.36 -4.76 -6.97
N ASN A 84 -8.12 -3.59 -6.36
CA ASN A 84 -9.06 -2.48 -6.26
C ASN A 84 -8.43 -1.26 -6.96
N GLY A 85 -8.45 -1.26 -8.28
CA GLY A 85 -7.92 -0.19 -9.13
C GLY A 85 -9.00 0.79 -9.58
N PHE A 86 -8.61 1.76 -10.38
CA PHE A 86 -9.52 2.66 -11.06
C PHE A 86 -10.39 1.86 -12.04
N THR A 87 -11.65 2.22 -12.17
CA THR A 87 -12.62 1.54 -13.06
C THR A 87 -13.15 2.46 -14.15
N ASP A 88 -12.67 3.71 -14.17
CA ASP A 88 -13.07 4.75 -15.11
C ASP A 88 -11.86 5.57 -15.58
N ASP A 89 -12.08 6.52 -16.47
CA ASP A 89 -11.04 7.39 -17.04
C ASP A 89 -10.49 8.44 -16.05
N SER A 90 -10.90 8.40 -14.77
CA SER A 90 -10.45 9.37 -13.77
C SER A 90 -8.92 9.34 -13.57
N ALA A 91 -8.31 8.15 -13.67
CA ALA A 91 -6.86 8.02 -13.58
C ALA A 91 -6.13 8.86 -14.64
N LEU A 92 -6.59 8.83 -15.90
CA LEU A 92 -6.00 9.60 -17.00
C LEU A 92 -6.17 11.11 -16.76
N ARG A 93 -7.31 11.54 -16.19
CA ARG A 93 -7.53 12.94 -15.81
C ARG A 93 -6.55 13.39 -14.73
N TYR A 94 -6.30 12.57 -13.70
CA TYR A 94 -5.33 12.90 -12.67
C TYR A 94 -3.90 12.92 -13.20
N ILE A 95 -3.54 12.00 -14.10
CA ILE A 95 -2.25 12.01 -14.81
C ILE A 95 -2.09 13.32 -15.58
N SER A 96 -3.11 13.77 -16.32
CA SER A 96 -3.07 15.06 -17.04
C SER A 96 -2.88 16.25 -16.09
N VAL A 97 -3.52 16.26 -14.92
CA VAL A 97 -3.30 17.31 -13.90
C VAL A 97 -1.85 17.30 -13.42
N LEU A 98 -1.27 16.13 -13.19
CA LEU A 98 0.13 15.99 -12.76
C LEU A 98 1.09 16.46 -13.86
N GLU A 99 0.90 16.01 -15.11
CA GLU A 99 1.74 16.36 -16.26
C GLU A 99 1.72 17.87 -16.55
N ASN A 100 0.57 18.53 -16.45
CA ASN A 100 0.42 19.97 -16.58
C ASN A 100 1.18 20.79 -15.51
N ARG A 101 1.71 20.12 -14.48
CA ARG A 101 2.52 20.68 -13.39
C ARG A 101 3.97 20.19 -13.39
N ASP A 102 4.41 19.53 -14.47
CA ASP A 102 5.71 18.88 -14.58
C ASP A 102 5.97 17.86 -13.46
N LEU A 103 4.91 17.20 -12.99
CA LEU A 103 4.98 16.11 -12.00
C LEU A 103 4.92 14.77 -12.71
N ILE A 104 5.90 13.91 -12.44
CA ILE A 104 6.01 12.58 -13.07
C ILE A 104 5.49 11.53 -12.09
N PRO A 105 4.31 10.92 -12.35
CA PRO A 105 3.82 9.81 -11.54
C PRO A 105 4.52 8.49 -11.86
N PHE A 106 4.76 7.69 -10.85
CA PHE A 106 4.88 6.26 -10.94
C PHE A 106 3.47 5.67 -10.95
N VAL A 107 3.08 5.03 -12.05
CA VAL A 107 1.73 4.49 -12.24
C VAL A 107 1.76 2.98 -12.09
N TYR A 108 1.03 2.46 -11.12
CA TYR A 108 1.07 1.06 -10.71
C TYR A 108 -0.08 0.27 -11.33
N ARG A 109 0.23 -0.83 -12.01
CA ARG A 109 -0.70 -1.78 -12.60
C ARG A 109 -0.28 -3.21 -12.30
N ILE A 110 -1.22 -4.15 -12.29
CA ILE A 110 -0.90 -5.58 -12.24
C ILE A 110 -1.22 -6.21 -13.58
N GLU A 111 -0.28 -6.97 -14.09
CA GLU A 111 -0.45 -7.79 -15.28
C GLU A 111 0.32 -9.10 -15.11
N ASN A 112 -0.32 -10.22 -15.49
CA ASN A 112 0.25 -11.56 -15.39
C ASN A 112 0.86 -11.87 -14.00
N ASN A 113 0.12 -11.53 -12.95
CA ASN A 113 0.54 -11.70 -11.55
C ASN A 113 1.83 -10.95 -11.17
N LYS A 114 2.17 -9.88 -11.87
CA LYS A 114 3.34 -9.05 -11.62
C LYS A 114 2.96 -7.57 -11.54
N LEU A 115 3.57 -6.85 -10.62
CA LEU A 115 3.38 -5.41 -10.48
C LEU A 115 4.23 -4.69 -11.53
N GLN A 116 3.60 -3.90 -12.38
CA GLN A 116 4.23 -3.01 -13.34
C GLN A 116 4.15 -1.58 -12.83
N VAL A 117 5.24 -0.84 -12.98
CA VAL A 117 5.35 0.56 -12.55
C VAL A 117 5.80 1.38 -13.75
N PHE A 118 4.83 2.02 -14.40
CA PHE A 118 5.09 2.88 -15.55
C PHE A 118 5.58 4.24 -15.08
N HIS A 119 6.57 4.80 -15.79
CA HIS A 119 7.07 6.13 -15.50
C HIS A 119 7.66 6.80 -16.74
N LYS A 120 7.50 8.11 -16.88
CA LYS A 120 8.24 8.95 -17.82
C LYS A 120 9.68 9.17 -17.35
N PRO A 121 10.56 9.80 -18.15
CA PRO A 121 11.92 10.12 -17.73
C PRO A 121 11.95 10.83 -16.37
N LEU A 122 12.72 10.28 -15.42
CA LEU A 122 12.77 10.77 -14.03
C LEU A 122 13.57 12.08 -13.96
N VAL A 123 12.98 13.10 -13.34
CA VAL A 123 13.49 14.48 -13.37
C VAL A 123 14.36 14.83 -12.16
N ASN A 124 14.25 14.10 -11.04
CA ASN A 124 15.04 14.39 -9.84
C ASN A 124 15.76 13.15 -9.28
N ASN A 125 16.75 13.37 -8.41
CA ASN A 125 17.55 12.29 -7.84
C ASN A 125 16.74 11.41 -6.89
N ILE A 126 15.74 11.97 -6.17
CA ILE A 126 14.92 11.21 -5.24
C ILE A 126 14.10 10.14 -5.99
N GLN A 127 13.53 10.50 -7.16
CA GLN A 127 12.83 9.53 -8.02
C GLN A 127 13.78 8.45 -8.54
N ARG A 128 15.01 8.83 -8.96
CA ARG A 128 16.03 7.87 -9.44
C ARG A 128 16.44 6.91 -8.32
N ASP A 129 16.70 7.42 -7.13
CA ASP A 129 17.02 6.61 -5.94
C ASP A 129 15.88 5.69 -5.54
N PHE A 130 14.64 6.19 -5.58
CA PHE A 130 13.44 5.39 -5.31
C PHE A 130 13.35 4.20 -6.26
N LYS A 131 13.53 4.42 -7.58
CA LYS A 131 13.54 3.35 -8.58
C LYS A 131 14.70 2.39 -8.35
N TYR A 132 15.93 2.90 -8.27
CA TYR A 132 17.15 2.09 -8.12
C TYR A 132 17.09 1.12 -6.93
N LYS A 133 16.60 1.60 -5.80
CA LYS A 133 16.45 0.76 -4.57
C LYS A 133 15.37 -0.32 -4.71
N ARG A 134 14.53 -0.29 -5.74
CA ARG A 134 13.31 -1.13 -5.85
C ARG A 134 13.17 -1.88 -7.17
N GLU A 135 14.05 -1.69 -8.16
CA GLU A 135 13.90 -2.27 -9.49
C GLU A 135 14.36 -3.75 -9.59
N ASN A 136 15.33 -4.17 -8.78
CA ASN A 136 15.88 -5.52 -8.84
C ASN A 136 15.10 -6.50 -7.94
N THR A 137 13.87 -6.84 -8.34
CA THR A 137 13.00 -7.76 -7.59
C THR A 137 12.12 -8.58 -8.53
N PRO A 138 11.85 -9.86 -8.23
CA PRO A 138 10.99 -10.69 -9.07
C PRO A 138 9.51 -10.28 -9.03
N TYR A 139 9.12 -9.37 -8.12
CA TYR A 139 7.72 -9.02 -7.87
C TYR A 139 7.27 -7.75 -8.59
N LYS A 140 8.22 -6.98 -9.17
CA LYS A 140 7.91 -5.67 -9.73
C LYS A 140 8.87 -5.31 -10.87
N ASP A 141 8.33 -4.76 -11.96
CA ASP A 141 9.07 -4.16 -13.05
C ASP A 141 8.85 -2.65 -13.12
N PHE A 142 9.90 -1.87 -13.34
CA PHE A 142 9.79 -0.48 -13.73
C PHE A 142 9.86 -0.38 -15.25
N ILE A 143 8.83 0.19 -15.86
CA ILE A 143 8.64 0.25 -17.32
C ILE A 143 8.67 1.72 -17.75
N PRO A 144 9.71 2.15 -18.48
CA PRO A 144 9.71 3.47 -19.09
C PRO A 144 8.60 3.57 -20.13
N THR A 145 7.89 4.70 -20.14
CA THR A 145 6.89 5.01 -21.18
C THR A 145 6.90 6.49 -21.49
N ASP A 146 6.54 6.83 -22.72
CA ASP A 146 6.31 8.21 -23.14
C ASP A 146 4.82 8.56 -23.16
N ASN A 147 3.93 7.54 -23.04
CA ASN A 147 2.49 7.71 -23.19
C ASN A 147 1.70 6.83 -22.21
N TYR A 148 1.34 7.38 -21.07
CA TYR A 148 0.49 6.68 -20.08
C TYR A 148 -0.88 6.27 -20.63
N THR A 149 -1.48 7.05 -21.53
CA THR A 149 -2.79 6.74 -22.10
C THR A 149 -2.74 5.42 -22.86
N ALA A 150 -1.72 5.23 -23.70
CA ALA A 150 -1.58 3.99 -24.47
C ALA A 150 -1.40 2.77 -23.57
N GLU A 151 -0.71 2.93 -22.42
CA GLU A 151 -0.45 1.84 -21.49
C GLU A 151 -1.68 1.46 -20.65
N LEU A 152 -2.60 2.41 -20.41
CA LEU A 152 -3.66 2.26 -19.41
C LEU A 152 -5.07 2.10 -19.99
N THR A 153 -5.25 2.20 -21.32
CA THR A 153 -6.58 2.17 -21.96
C THR A 153 -7.32 0.87 -21.67
N ASP A 154 -6.65 -0.28 -21.78
CA ASP A 154 -7.29 -1.59 -21.63
C ASP A 154 -7.13 -2.20 -20.23
N ASN A 155 -6.26 -1.63 -19.41
CA ASN A 155 -5.98 -2.13 -18.06
C ASN A 155 -5.67 -0.96 -17.11
N PRO A 156 -6.67 -0.43 -16.41
CA PRO A 156 -6.53 0.75 -15.56
C PRO A 156 -5.57 0.51 -14.39
N PRO A 157 -4.96 1.58 -13.86
CA PRO A 157 -3.98 1.47 -12.79
C PRO A 157 -4.66 1.19 -11.44
N LEU A 158 -3.87 0.65 -10.51
CA LEU A 158 -4.25 0.49 -9.11
C LEU A 158 -4.20 1.82 -8.36
N PHE A 159 -3.09 2.51 -8.51
CA PHE A 159 -2.83 3.80 -7.89
C PHE A 159 -1.65 4.50 -8.57
N MET A 160 -1.42 5.75 -8.20
CA MET A 160 -0.29 6.55 -8.64
C MET A 160 0.49 7.07 -7.44
N LEU A 161 1.82 7.13 -7.57
CA LEU A 161 2.73 7.74 -6.61
C LEU A 161 3.54 8.82 -7.31
N VAL A 162 3.54 10.03 -6.76
CA VAL A 162 4.42 11.13 -7.20
C VAL A 162 5.41 11.45 -6.10
N ILE A 163 6.67 11.60 -6.46
CA ILE A 163 7.74 11.99 -5.53
C ILE A 163 8.38 13.26 -6.07
N ASP A 164 8.15 14.37 -5.40
CA ASP A 164 8.69 15.67 -5.82
C ASP A 164 8.76 16.63 -4.62
N ARG A 165 9.08 17.90 -4.90
CA ARG A 165 9.03 18.96 -3.90
C ARG A 165 7.64 19.06 -3.29
N PHE A 166 7.60 19.15 -1.97
CA PHE A 166 6.35 19.06 -1.22
C PHE A 166 5.36 20.19 -1.56
N ASP A 167 5.86 21.42 -1.79
CA ASP A 167 5.04 22.56 -2.19
C ASP A 167 4.28 22.33 -3.52
N LYS A 168 4.92 21.68 -4.50
CA LYS A 168 4.25 21.28 -5.75
C LYS A 168 3.21 20.19 -5.52
N LEU A 169 3.53 19.22 -4.67
CA LEU A 169 2.62 18.12 -4.36
C LEU A 169 1.35 18.58 -3.64
N GLU A 170 1.46 19.50 -2.67
CA GLU A 170 0.30 20.07 -1.97
C GLU A 170 -0.68 20.74 -2.94
N THR A 171 -0.13 21.49 -3.91
CA THR A 171 -0.94 22.16 -4.93
C THR A 171 -1.69 21.17 -5.82
N ALA A 172 -1.00 20.13 -6.30
CA ALA A 172 -1.60 19.07 -7.13
C ALA A 172 -2.62 18.25 -6.33
N ALA A 173 -2.31 17.90 -5.07
CA ALA A 173 -3.20 17.18 -4.17
C ALA A 173 -4.53 17.92 -3.95
N ALA A 174 -4.48 19.24 -3.73
CA ALA A 174 -5.68 20.07 -3.54
C ALA A 174 -6.56 20.11 -4.79
N GLU A 175 -5.96 20.14 -5.98
CA GLU A 175 -6.70 20.12 -7.24
C GLU A 175 -7.35 18.76 -7.51
N ILE A 176 -6.58 17.68 -7.37
CA ILE A 176 -7.06 16.30 -7.55
C ILE A 176 -8.17 15.97 -6.55
N THR A 177 -8.01 16.39 -5.29
CA THR A 177 -9.05 16.21 -4.26
C THR A 177 -10.35 16.92 -4.63
N ARG A 178 -10.28 18.14 -5.20
CA ARG A 178 -11.45 18.88 -5.69
C ARG A 178 -12.13 18.22 -6.88
N ALA A 179 -11.36 17.56 -7.75
CA ALA A 179 -11.92 16.80 -8.87
C ALA A 179 -12.74 15.58 -8.40
N GLY A 180 -12.52 15.10 -7.18
CA GLY A 180 -13.29 14.03 -6.54
C GLY A 180 -13.00 12.64 -7.09
N ASN A 181 -13.76 11.64 -6.63
CA ASN A 181 -13.67 10.22 -7.02
C ASN A 181 -12.32 9.53 -6.76
N CYS A 182 -11.50 10.07 -5.85
CA CYS A 182 -10.25 9.47 -5.41
C CYS A 182 -10.00 9.69 -3.92
N SER A 183 -9.09 8.89 -3.37
CA SER A 183 -8.48 9.09 -2.06
C SER A 183 -7.06 9.60 -2.29
N VAL A 184 -6.70 10.73 -1.65
CA VAL A 184 -5.42 11.40 -1.84
C VAL A 184 -4.67 11.43 -0.52
N PHE A 185 -3.43 10.97 -0.51
CA PHE A 185 -2.52 11.08 0.63
C PHE A 185 -1.29 11.88 0.20
N CYS A 186 -1.05 13.00 0.87
CA CYS A 186 0.11 13.87 0.61
C CYS A 186 0.87 14.07 1.92
N TYR A 187 2.13 13.67 1.97
CA TYR A 187 2.95 13.73 3.17
C TYR A 187 4.42 13.99 2.85
N ARG A 188 5.13 14.63 3.80
CA ARG A 188 6.54 14.94 3.67
C ARG A 188 7.40 13.67 3.80
N ASP A 189 8.51 13.66 3.08
CA ASP A 189 9.57 12.67 3.31
C ASP A 189 10.30 12.98 4.62
N ILE A 190 10.53 11.95 5.44
CA ILE A 190 11.18 12.13 6.75
C ILE A 190 12.66 12.46 6.59
N ALA A 191 13.33 11.87 5.60
CA ALA A 191 14.77 12.04 5.38
C ALA A 191 15.10 13.32 4.58
N VAL A 192 14.17 13.75 3.70
CA VAL A 192 14.34 14.94 2.85
C VAL A 192 13.07 15.81 2.95
N PRO A 193 12.92 16.64 4.00
CA PRO A 193 11.67 17.35 4.31
C PRO A 193 11.16 18.34 3.24
N ASP A 194 12.03 18.79 2.32
CA ASP A 194 11.64 19.62 1.18
C ASP A 194 10.90 18.82 0.10
N TYR A 195 10.99 17.50 0.14
CA TYR A 195 10.32 16.56 -0.74
C TYR A 195 9.18 15.86 0.00
N GLY A 196 8.35 15.17 -0.77
CA GLY A 196 7.24 14.41 -0.25
C GLY A 196 6.76 13.36 -1.22
N ASN A 197 5.67 12.73 -0.80
CA ASN A 197 4.96 11.72 -1.57
C ASN A 197 3.50 12.16 -1.72
N LEU A 198 2.96 12.01 -2.91
CA LEU A 198 1.55 12.15 -3.22
C LEU A 198 1.06 10.82 -3.78
N GLU A 199 0.19 10.17 -3.05
CA GLU A 199 -0.45 8.91 -3.45
C GLU A 199 -1.90 9.17 -3.82
N ILE A 200 -2.35 8.62 -4.96
CA ILE A 200 -3.70 8.79 -5.48
C ILE A 200 -4.30 7.41 -5.74
N TYR A 201 -5.32 7.06 -4.98
CA TYR A 201 -6.06 5.80 -5.06
C TYR A 201 -7.49 6.03 -5.55
N PRO A 202 -8.17 5.02 -6.10
CA PRO A 202 -9.61 5.07 -6.31
C PRO A 202 -10.36 5.40 -5.02
N LYS A 203 -11.50 6.04 -5.15
CA LYS A 203 -12.37 6.35 -4.01
C LYS A 203 -12.78 5.08 -3.27
N GLY A 204 -12.69 5.12 -1.94
CA GLY A 204 -13.07 4.01 -1.06
C GLY A 204 -11.99 2.95 -0.85
N VAL A 205 -10.89 2.99 -1.59
CA VAL A 205 -9.74 2.12 -1.32
C VAL A 205 -9.10 2.53 -0.01
N SER A 206 -9.00 1.58 0.92
CA SER A 206 -8.38 1.74 2.23
C SER A 206 -7.98 0.38 2.81
N LYS A 207 -7.07 0.39 3.79
CA LYS A 207 -6.72 -0.83 4.55
C LYS A 207 -7.97 -1.53 5.08
N ALA A 208 -8.93 -0.76 5.60
CA ALA A 208 -10.18 -1.29 6.17
C ALA A 208 -11.09 -1.94 5.12
N ALA A 209 -11.32 -1.27 3.97
CA ALA A 209 -12.22 -1.79 2.95
C ALA A 209 -11.78 -3.17 2.44
N THR A 210 -10.47 -3.38 2.31
CA THR A 210 -9.92 -4.66 1.86
C THR A 210 -9.79 -5.67 3.01
N ALA A 211 -9.49 -5.22 4.24
CA ALA A 211 -9.52 -6.08 5.42
C ALA A 211 -10.93 -6.63 5.71
N GLN A 212 -11.99 -5.89 5.36
CA GLN A 212 -13.38 -6.34 5.48
C GLN A 212 -13.62 -7.66 4.73
N LEU A 213 -12.97 -7.88 3.59
CA LEU A 213 -13.08 -9.15 2.85
C LEU A 213 -12.55 -10.35 3.64
N ILE A 214 -11.49 -10.13 4.43
CA ILE A 214 -10.96 -11.16 5.33
C ILE A 214 -11.93 -11.40 6.48
N ILE A 215 -12.47 -10.32 7.06
CA ILE A 215 -13.45 -10.36 8.16
C ILE A 215 -14.71 -11.11 7.73
N ASP A 216 -15.27 -10.77 6.57
CA ASP A 216 -16.49 -11.41 6.05
C ASP A 216 -16.30 -12.92 5.80
N ARG A 217 -15.12 -13.31 5.32
CA ARG A 217 -14.78 -14.72 5.09
C ARG A 217 -14.58 -15.52 6.37
N ILE A 218 -13.94 -14.91 7.39
CA ILE A 218 -13.60 -15.59 8.65
C ILE A 218 -14.76 -15.53 9.64
N ASN A 219 -15.53 -14.44 9.62
CA ASN A 219 -16.57 -14.09 10.56
C ASN A 219 -16.06 -14.19 12.03
N PRO A 220 -15.04 -13.40 12.40
CA PRO A 220 -14.47 -13.42 13.75
C PRO A 220 -15.47 -12.81 14.76
N TRP A 221 -15.32 -13.15 16.03
CA TRP A 221 -16.12 -12.55 17.11
C TRP A 221 -15.61 -11.17 17.51
N GLU A 222 -14.33 -10.91 17.25
CA GLU A 222 -13.66 -9.69 17.61
C GLU A 222 -12.56 -9.39 16.61
N VAL A 223 -12.41 -8.14 16.27
CA VAL A 223 -11.30 -7.60 15.44
C VAL A 223 -10.46 -6.68 16.30
N VAL A 224 -9.14 -6.92 16.30
CA VAL A 224 -8.16 -6.09 16.99
C VAL A 224 -7.20 -5.51 15.96
N ALA A 225 -7.04 -4.19 15.92
CA ALA A 225 -6.16 -3.49 14.99
C ALA A 225 -4.99 -2.83 15.70
N PHE A 226 -3.82 -2.86 15.02
CA PHE A 226 -2.60 -2.16 15.42
C PHE A 226 -2.15 -1.24 14.28
N GLY A 227 -1.78 0.00 14.60
CA GLY A 227 -1.34 1.00 13.63
C GLY A 227 -0.80 2.23 14.34
N ASP A 228 -0.18 3.15 13.61
CA ASP A 228 0.45 4.37 14.15
C ASP A 228 0.16 5.63 13.32
N ASN A 229 -0.41 5.48 12.11
CA ASN A 229 -0.51 6.59 11.16
C ASN A 229 -1.96 6.86 10.70
N LEU A 230 -2.16 7.97 10.01
CA LEU A 230 -3.47 8.43 9.53
C LEU A 230 -4.16 7.44 8.57
N ASN A 231 -3.40 6.69 7.77
CA ASN A 231 -3.95 5.65 6.89
C ASN A 231 -4.47 4.41 7.64
N ASP A 232 -4.24 4.32 8.97
CA ASP A 232 -4.80 3.28 9.84
C ASP A 232 -6.13 3.68 10.47
N PHE A 233 -6.52 4.95 10.43
CA PHE A 233 -7.80 5.39 11.01
C PHE A 233 -9.01 4.60 10.49
N PRO A 234 -9.12 4.33 9.16
CA PRO A 234 -10.20 3.49 8.68
C PRO A 234 -10.19 2.08 9.32
N LEU A 235 -9.00 1.50 9.51
CA LEU A 235 -8.84 0.19 10.15
C LEU A 235 -9.22 0.23 11.63
N PHE A 236 -8.86 1.30 12.35
CA PHE A 236 -9.27 1.53 13.73
C PHE A 236 -10.78 1.68 13.88
N ASN A 237 -11.45 2.32 12.92
CA ASN A 237 -12.91 2.44 12.93
C ASN A 237 -13.63 1.11 12.66
N LEU A 238 -12.97 0.18 11.98
CA LEU A 238 -13.47 -1.15 11.70
C LEU A 238 -13.31 -2.11 12.90
N ALA A 239 -12.28 -1.89 13.73
CA ALA A 239 -11.91 -2.79 14.81
C ALA A 239 -12.68 -2.55 16.09
N ASP A 240 -12.97 -3.63 16.83
CA ASP A 240 -13.55 -3.59 18.19
C ASP A 240 -12.55 -3.04 19.21
N ARG A 241 -11.28 -3.42 19.07
CA ARG A 241 -10.16 -2.87 19.86
C ARG A 241 -9.03 -2.39 18.96
N ARG A 242 -8.39 -1.29 19.36
CA ARG A 242 -7.34 -0.62 18.61
C ARG A 242 -6.19 -0.23 19.53
N TYR A 243 -4.98 -0.41 19.01
CA TYR A 243 -3.75 -0.10 19.75
C TYR A 243 -2.78 0.64 18.85
N ALA A 244 -2.14 1.65 19.40
CA ALA A 244 -1.02 2.34 18.77
C ALA A 244 0.21 2.21 19.68
N PRO A 245 1.41 2.00 19.12
CA PRO A 245 2.64 2.06 19.92
C PRO A 245 2.86 3.48 20.41
N VAL A 246 3.58 3.60 21.52
CA VAL A 246 4.08 4.90 22.03
C VAL A 246 5.43 5.11 21.39
N ASN A 247 5.44 5.84 20.27
CA ASN A 247 6.66 6.18 19.52
C ASN A 247 7.06 7.63 19.78
#